data_b5124a13d5eaa8f050926cab96c6b6d0
#
_entry.id   b5124a13d5eaa8f050926cab96c6b6d0
#
_cell.length_a   1.000
_cell.length_b   1.000
_cell.length_c   1.000
_cell.angle_alpha   90.00
_cell.angle_beta   90.00
_cell.angle_gamma   90.00
#
_symmetry.space_group_name_H-M   'P 1'
#
loop_
_entity.id
_entity.type
_entity.pdbx_description
1 polymer ?
#
loop_
_entity_poly.entity_id
_entity_poly.type
_entity_poly.pdbx_seq_one_letter_code
_entity_poly.pdbx_strand_id
1 'polypeptide(L)'
;MTRRSALLCLVLLLPASAVHARQAAPPPSGQWIGTLPAGPGLEMEINLARKGAEWYGTISVPQQGTRGLPLGEVTVKSQTVTFAIKGAPGDPRFSGALSDDGKTISGTFTQGGGSLPLSLAWKGEPKFEVPQKSTPVTKDFEGTWEGALDVNGTTLRLRLILANGSPGATGVLVSIDQNNVEIPISTITQDNARLKLILSTISGAFDGELKDGELAGTWTQGPMSRPLVFKRAAK
;
A
#
# COMPACT_ATOMS: atom_id res chain seq x y z
N MET A 1 -7.92 -86.86 -31.76
CA MET A 1 -6.85 -86.36 -30.89
C MET A 1 -6.63 -84.90 -31.25
N THR A 2 -7.28 -83.94 -30.55
CA THR A 2 -7.22 -82.51 -30.82
C THR A 2 -6.62 -81.79 -29.60
N ARG A 3 -5.37 -81.28 -29.79
CA ARG A 3 -4.67 -80.52 -28.76
C ARG A 3 -5.23 -79.05 -28.75
N ARG A 4 -5.81 -78.69 -27.64
CA ARG A 4 -6.18 -77.29 -27.38
C ARG A 4 -4.99 -76.58 -26.76
N SER A 5 -4.40 -75.57 -27.48
CA SER A 5 -3.41 -74.65 -26.94
C SER A 5 -4.15 -73.54 -26.19
N ALA A 6 -3.88 -73.40 -24.89
CA ALA A 6 -4.35 -72.25 -24.08
C ALA A 6 -3.36 -71.13 -24.21
N LEU A 7 -3.83 -69.98 -24.74
CA LEU A 7 -3.06 -68.75 -24.82
C LEU A 7 -3.23 -67.99 -23.49
N LEU A 8 -2.14 -67.88 -22.73
CA LEU A 8 -2.11 -67.14 -21.47
C LEU A 8 -1.81 -65.66 -21.77
N CYS A 9 -2.84 -64.79 -21.71
CA CYS A 9 -2.65 -63.34 -21.81
C CYS A 9 -2.13 -62.78 -20.47
N LEU A 10 -0.85 -62.41 -20.44
CA LEU A 10 -0.23 -61.70 -19.32
C LEU A 10 -0.59 -60.20 -19.41
N VAL A 11 -1.53 -59.73 -18.58
CA VAL A 11 -1.87 -58.31 -18.45
C VAL A 11 -0.83 -57.65 -17.56
N LEU A 12 0.07 -56.86 -18.13
CA LEU A 12 0.99 -55.97 -17.41
C LEU A 12 0.21 -54.78 -16.88
N LEU A 13 -0.09 -54.73 -15.58
CA LEU A 13 -0.55 -53.55 -14.85
C LEU A 13 0.63 -52.62 -14.61
N LEU A 14 0.72 -51.56 -15.38
CA LEU A 14 1.64 -50.46 -15.12
C LEU A 14 1.07 -49.58 -13.97
N PRO A 15 1.84 -49.28 -12.90
CA PRO A 15 1.37 -48.40 -11.85
C PRO A 15 1.28 -46.98 -12.44
N ALA A 16 0.07 -46.41 -12.44
CA ALA A 16 -0.15 -44.98 -12.74
C ALA A 16 0.47 -44.18 -11.61
N SER A 17 1.64 -43.59 -11.83
CA SER A 17 2.23 -42.62 -10.94
C SER A 17 1.33 -41.36 -10.94
N ALA A 18 0.55 -41.20 -9.88
CA ALA A 18 -0.23 -39.96 -9.68
C ALA A 18 0.73 -38.81 -9.47
N VAL A 19 0.92 -38.01 -10.51
CA VAL A 19 1.57 -36.69 -10.41
C VAL A 19 0.63 -35.84 -9.59
N HIS A 20 0.91 -35.66 -8.30
CA HIS A 20 0.23 -34.68 -7.47
C HIS A 20 0.63 -33.29 -7.98
N ALA A 21 -0.26 -32.64 -8.71
CA ALA A 21 -0.11 -31.23 -9.03
C ALA A 21 -0.04 -30.46 -7.71
N ARG A 22 1.14 -29.91 -7.39
CA ARG A 22 1.34 -29.07 -6.20
C ARG A 22 0.44 -27.84 -6.36
N GLN A 23 -0.58 -27.75 -5.52
CA GLN A 23 -1.48 -26.62 -5.52
C GLN A 23 -0.69 -25.38 -5.16
N ALA A 24 -0.73 -24.34 -6.03
CA ALA A 24 -0.02 -23.09 -5.75
C ALA A 24 -0.52 -22.52 -4.42
N ALA A 25 0.42 -22.09 -3.58
CA ALA A 25 0.07 -21.41 -2.34
C ALA A 25 -0.86 -20.21 -2.62
N PRO A 26 -1.84 -19.94 -1.76
CA PRO A 26 -2.67 -18.75 -1.93
C PRO A 26 -1.80 -17.49 -1.93
N PRO A 27 -2.21 -16.42 -2.63
CA PRO A 27 -1.43 -15.19 -2.69
C PRO A 27 -1.27 -14.61 -1.27
N PRO A 28 -0.13 -13.95 -0.95
CA PRO A 28 0.17 -13.45 0.39
C PRO A 28 -0.63 -12.19 0.77
N SER A 29 -1.84 -12.03 0.26
CA SER A 29 -2.75 -10.98 0.69
C SER A 29 -3.20 -11.22 2.13
N GLY A 30 -3.11 -10.22 2.99
CA GLY A 30 -3.53 -10.34 4.38
C GLY A 30 -2.79 -9.45 5.34
N GLN A 31 -3.18 -9.55 6.61
CA GLN A 31 -2.47 -9.01 7.76
C GLN A 31 -1.47 -10.06 8.27
N TRP A 32 -0.23 -9.62 8.45
CA TRP A 32 0.89 -10.44 8.87
C TRP A 32 1.54 -9.84 10.11
N ILE A 33 1.80 -10.63 11.13
CA ILE A 33 2.44 -10.16 12.36
C ILE A 33 3.67 -11.03 12.66
N GLY A 34 4.75 -10.36 13.02
CA GLY A 34 5.99 -11.00 13.48
C GLY A 34 6.78 -10.11 14.41
N THR A 35 7.77 -10.70 15.08
CA THR A 35 8.65 -9.96 15.97
C THR A 35 10.06 -9.96 15.41
N LEU A 36 10.60 -8.77 15.13
CA LEU A 36 12.00 -8.60 14.78
C LEU A 36 12.85 -8.70 16.06
N PRO A 37 13.86 -9.57 16.14
CA PRO A 37 14.66 -9.75 17.35
C PRO A 37 15.71 -8.63 17.50
N ALA A 38 15.23 -7.39 17.64
CA ALA A 38 16.03 -6.19 17.87
C ALA A 38 15.72 -5.65 19.26
N GLY A 39 16.74 -5.60 20.16
CA GLY A 39 16.55 -5.21 21.55
C GLY A 39 15.52 -6.08 22.28
N PRO A 40 14.46 -5.49 22.88
CA PRO A 40 13.41 -6.26 23.57
C PRO A 40 12.45 -6.98 22.60
N GLY A 41 12.69 -6.87 21.28
CA GLY A 41 11.81 -7.35 20.23
C GLY A 41 10.87 -6.25 19.74
N LEU A 42 10.80 -6.06 18.43
CA LEU A 42 9.90 -5.11 17.79
C LEU A 42 8.78 -5.88 17.08
N GLU A 43 7.55 -5.72 17.53
CA GLU A 43 6.39 -6.24 16.83
C GLU A 43 6.20 -5.45 15.52
N MET A 44 6.11 -6.17 14.43
CA MET A 44 5.85 -5.63 13.10
C MET A 44 4.52 -6.18 12.60
N GLU A 45 3.59 -5.29 12.33
CA GLU A 45 2.34 -5.58 11.64
C GLU A 45 2.46 -5.15 10.19
N ILE A 46 2.39 -6.10 9.27
CA ILE A 46 2.46 -5.88 7.83
C ILE A 46 1.10 -6.20 7.23
N ASN A 47 0.56 -5.29 6.45
CA ASN A 47 -0.63 -5.56 5.66
C ASN A 47 -0.24 -5.58 4.18
N LEU A 48 -0.64 -6.63 3.45
CA LEU A 48 -0.39 -6.80 2.02
C LEU A 48 -1.70 -6.99 1.28
N ALA A 49 -1.91 -6.28 0.19
CA ALA A 49 -3.06 -6.44 -0.68
C ALA A 49 -2.68 -6.26 -2.15
N ARG A 50 -3.45 -6.87 -3.05
CA ARG A 50 -3.24 -6.80 -4.49
C ARG A 50 -4.39 -6.04 -5.15
N LYS A 51 -4.06 -5.16 -6.11
CA LYS A 51 -5.03 -4.52 -7.00
C LYS A 51 -4.56 -4.65 -8.45
N GLY A 52 -5.28 -5.43 -9.23
CA GLY A 52 -4.83 -5.81 -10.57
C GLY A 52 -3.52 -6.60 -10.52
N ALA A 53 -2.48 -6.11 -11.20
CA ALA A 53 -1.15 -6.72 -11.19
C ALA A 53 -0.23 -6.17 -10.08
N GLU A 54 -0.62 -5.11 -9.38
CA GLU A 54 0.22 -4.40 -8.42
C GLU A 54 -0.04 -4.85 -6.99
N TRP A 55 1.05 -4.86 -6.20
CA TRP A 55 1.01 -5.12 -4.78
C TRP A 55 1.19 -3.83 -3.98
N TYR A 56 0.47 -3.73 -2.90
CA TYR A 56 0.49 -2.63 -1.95
C TYR A 56 0.65 -3.18 -0.55
N GLY A 57 1.21 -2.38 0.33
CA GLY A 57 1.33 -2.77 1.72
C GLY A 57 1.52 -1.60 2.65
N THR A 58 1.28 -1.85 3.92
CA THR A 58 1.59 -0.94 5.03
C THR A 58 2.32 -1.67 6.12
N ILE A 59 3.10 -0.93 6.91
CA ILE A 59 3.75 -1.41 8.11
C ILE A 59 3.35 -0.57 9.32
N SER A 60 3.12 -1.23 10.44
CA SER A 60 3.02 -0.62 11.75
C SER A 60 4.06 -1.24 12.69
N VAL A 61 4.71 -0.40 13.49
CA VAL A 61 5.63 -0.79 14.56
C VAL A 61 5.19 -0.03 15.82
N PRO A 62 4.24 -0.57 16.60
CA PRO A 62 3.60 0.14 17.71
C PRO A 62 4.58 0.70 18.74
N GLN A 63 5.64 -0.04 19.07
CA GLN A 63 6.67 0.38 20.03
C GLN A 63 7.47 1.61 19.56
N GLN A 64 7.47 1.89 18.25
CA GLN A 64 8.11 3.07 17.64
C GLN A 64 7.10 4.17 17.26
N GLY A 65 5.82 4.01 17.63
CA GLY A 65 4.76 4.95 17.27
C GLY A 65 4.38 4.95 15.79
N THR A 66 4.97 4.06 14.99
CA THR A 66 4.69 3.96 13.54
C THR A 66 3.38 3.20 13.32
N ARG A 67 2.46 3.79 12.56
CA ARG A 67 1.18 3.16 12.22
C ARG A 67 0.86 3.36 10.75
N GLY A 68 0.56 2.26 10.04
CA GLY A 68 0.06 2.28 8.67
C GLY A 68 1.00 2.97 7.66
N LEU A 69 2.32 2.99 7.91
CA LEU A 69 3.29 3.58 6.99
C LEU A 69 3.28 2.79 5.67
N PRO A 70 3.10 3.45 4.51
CA PRO A 70 3.12 2.77 3.22
C PRO A 70 4.46 2.08 2.94
N LEU A 71 4.38 0.84 2.49
CA LEU A 71 5.54 0.10 1.98
C LEU A 71 5.87 0.54 0.55
N GLY A 72 7.15 0.61 0.23
CA GLY A 72 7.64 0.79 -1.13
C GLY A 72 8.08 -0.53 -1.76
N GLU A 73 8.12 -0.57 -3.09
CA GLU A 73 8.71 -1.68 -3.85
C GLU A 73 8.16 -3.07 -3.47
N VAL A 74 6.87 -3.13 -3.15
CA VAL A 74 6.23 -4.41 -2.79
C VAL A 74 6.17 -5.29 -4.02
N THR A 75 6.84 -6.45 -3.96
CA THR A 75 6.77 -7.45 -5.03
C THR A 75 6.44 -8.83 -4.47
N VAL A 76 5.70 -9.59 -5.26
CA VAL A 76 5.43 -11.00 -5.02
C VAL A 76 5.71 -11.75 -6.31
N LYS A 77 6.73 -12.60 -6.28
CA LYS A 77 7.13 -13.44 -7.41
C LYS A 77 7.19 -14.90 -6.94
N SER A 78 6.31 -15.72 -7.50
CA SER A 78 6.12 -17.10 -7.01
C SER A 78 5.77 -17.08 -5.51
N GLN A 79 6.64 -17.58 -4.65
CA GLN A 79 6.50 -17.56 -3.20
C GLN A 79 7.36 -16.50 -2.51
N THR A 80 8.14 -15.71 -3.27
CA THR A 80 9.02 -14.68 -2.69
C THR A 80 8.26 -13.36 -2.56
N VAL A 81 8.27 -12.82 -1.35
CA VAL A 81 7.70 -11.52 -0.97
C VAL A 81 8.84 -10.57 -0.62
N THR A 82 8.89 -9.41 -1.27
CA THR A 82 9.86 -8.36 -0.93
C THR A 82 9.17 -7.02 -0.75
N PHE A 83 9.70 -6.19 0.13
CA PHE A 83 9.29 -4.79 0.27
C PHE A 83 10.38 -3.93 0.88
N ALA A 84 10.27 -2.62 0.70
CA ALA A 84 11.11 -1.60 1.33
C ALA A 84 10.27 -0.68 2.22
N ILE A 85 10.87 -0.07 3.25
CA ILE A 85 10.24 0.96 4.06
C ILE A 85 10.89 2.30 3.68
N LYS A 86 10.25 3.03 2.77
CA LYS A 86 10.77 4.29 2.25
C LYS A 86 10.75 5.39 3.31
N GLY A 87 11.79 6.21 3.32
CA GLY A 87 11.90 7.34 4.25
C GLY A 87 12.34 6.97 5.66
N ALA A 88 12.54 5.69 5.96
CA ALA A 88 13.12 5.26 7.23
C ALA A 88 14.66 5.21 7.14
N PRO A 89 15.39 5.59 8.22
CA PRO A 89 16.86 5.56 8.23
C PRO A 89 17.41 4.16 7.96
N GLY A 90 18.50 4.07 7.20
CA GLY A 90 19.21 2.81 6.93
C GLY A 90 18.57 1.93 5.86
N ASP A 91 17.66 2.47 5.05
CA ASP A 91 17.02 1.80 3.90
C ASP A 91 16.48 0.39 4.24
N PRO A 92 15.51 0.29 5.18
CA PRO A 92 15.03 -1.01 5.63
C PRO A 92 14.32 -1.77 4.50
N ARG A 93 14.67 -3.06 4.37
CA ARG A 93 14.13 -3.97 3.36
C ARG A 93 13.82 -5.32 3.97
N PHE A 94 12.83 -5.99 3.41
CA PHE A 94 12.51 -7.37 3.74
C PHE A 94 12.49 -8.22 2.47
N SER A 95 13.00 -9.44 2.59
CA SER A 95 12.86 -10.48 1.58
C SER A 95 12.60 -11.82 2.28
N GLY A 96 11.49 -12.47 1.94
CA GLY A 96 11.09 -13.73 2.56
C GLY A 96 10.31 -14.63 1.63
N ALA A 97 10.19 -15.90 2.02
CA ALA A 97 9.46 -16.92 1.30
C ALA A 97 8.14 -17.24 2.02
N LEU A 98 7.06 -17.29 1.25
CA LEU A 98 5.75 -17.77 1.70
C LEU A 98 5.79 -19.28 1.82
N SER A 99 5.31 -19.81 2.94
CA SER A 99 5.14 -21.25 3.15
C SER A 99 4.09 -21.86 2.21
N ASP A 100 4.17 -23.15 1.96
CA ASP A 100 3.25 -23.89 1.07
C ASP A 100 1.79 -23.79 1.55
N ASP A 101 1.55 -23.69 2.85
CA ASP A 101 0.21 -23.51 3.44
C ASP A 101 -0.30 -22.07 3.41
N GLY A 102 0.54 -21.12 2.94
CA GLY A 102 0.19 -19.71 2.84
C GLY A 102 0.06 -18.97 4.17
N LYS A 103 0.56 -19.56 5.29
CA LYS A 103 0.34 -18.99 6.64
C LYS A 103 1.56 -18.35 7.28
N THR A 104 2.73 -18.50 6.68
CA THR A 104 3.98 -17.93 7.20
C THR A 104 4.80 -17.34 6.07
N ILE A 105 5.40 -16.16 6.30
CA ILE A 105 6.44 -15.60 5.42
C ILE A 105 7.71 -15.51 6.26
N SER A 106 8.72 -16.34 5.93
CA SER A 106 9.99 -16.37 6.64
C SER A 106 11.10 -15.81 5.79
N GLY A 107 11.91 -14.92 6.34
CA GLY A 107 12.94 -14.24 5.59
C GLY A 107 13.88 -13.41 6.43
N THR A 108 14.47 -12.42 5.77
CA THR A 108 15.47 -11.54 6.33
C THR A 108 15.03 -10.09 6.22
N PHE A 109 15.16 -9.37 7.32
CA PHE A 109 15.00 -7.93 7.39
C PHE A 109 16.39 -7.30 7.47
N THR A 110 16.65 -6.31 6.60
CA THR A 110 17.93 -5.60 6.54
C THR A 110 17.74 -4.13 6.83
N GLN A 111 18.62 -3.50 7.60
CA GLN A 111 18.59 -2.08 7.87
C GLN A 111 20.00 -1.59 8.28
N GLY A 112 20.49 -0.50 7.68
CA GLY A 112 21.77 0.12 8.06
C GLY A 112 22.96 -0.83 7.95
N GLY A 113 22.96 -1.79 7.02
CA GLY A 113 23.99 -2.82 6.88
C GLY A 113 23.82 -4.02 7.83
N GLY A 114 22.91 -3.96 8.79
CA GLY A 114 22.52 -5.08 9.65
C GLY A 114 21.49 -5.99 8.99
N SER A 115 21.43 -7.25 9.44
CA SER A 115 20.51 -8.26 8.92
C SER A 115 19.98 -9.12 10.06
N LEU A 116 18.65 -9.24 10.16
CA LEU A 116 17.98 -10.01 11.20
C LEU A 116 16.94 -10.94 10.59
N PRO A 117 16.75 -12.16 11.13
CA PRO A 117 15.66 -13.02 10.69
C PRO A 117 14.30 -12.42 11.11
N LEU A 118 13.31 -12.53 10.23
CA LEU A 118 11.93 -12.14 10.51
C LEU A 118 10.99 -13.20 9.96
N SER A 119 10.14 -13.71 10.83
CA SER A 119 9.04 -14.60 10.45
C SER A 119 7.72 -13.92 10.75
N LEU A 120 6.86 -13.86 9.73
CA LEU A 120 5.55 -13.22 9.76
C LEU A 120 4.47 -14.29 9.71
N ALA A 121 3.56 -14.29 10.66
CA ALA A 121 2.39 -15.19 10.69
C ALA A 121 1.15 -14.47 10.15
N TRP A 122 0.39 -15.13 9.30
CA TRP A 122 -0.89 -14.62 8.79
C TRP A 122 -1.93 -14.50 9.91
N LYS A 123 -2.67 -13.38 9.93
CA LYS A 123 -3.66 -13.06 10.97
C LYS A 123 -5.05 -12.73 10.43
N GLY A 124 -5.23 -12.77 9.13
CA GLY A 124 -6.52 -12.48 8.50
C GLY A 124 -6.40 -11.56 7.30
N GLU A 125 -7.53 -10.98 6.90
CA GLU A 125 -7.59 -10.04 5.78
C GLU A 125 -6.79 -8.76 6.05
N PRO A 126 -6.27 -8.09 4.99
CA PRO A 126 -5.52 -6.86 5.16
C PRO A 126 -6.41 -5.75 5.72
N LYS A 127 -5.88 -4.99 6.69
CA LYS A 127 -6.59 -3.91 7.38
C LYS A 127 -6.18 -2.53 6.87
N PHE A 128 -6.20 -2.34 5.56
CA PHE A 128 -5.99 -1.03 4.95
C PHE A 128 -6.69 -0.96 3.59
N GLU A 129 -7.06 0.25 3.18
CA GLU A 129 -7.55 0.48 1.84
C GLU A 129 -6.35 0.58 0.86
N VAL A 130 -6.38 -0.22 -0.20
CA VAL A 130 -5.37 -0.13 -1.25
C VAL A 130 -5.46 1.24 -1.90
N PRO A 131 -4.37 2.02 -1.95
CA PRO A 131 -4.39 3.34 -2.58
C PRO A 131 -4.93 3.27 -4.00
N GLN A 132 -5.85 4.14 -4.32
CA GLN A 132 -6.29 4.30 -5.69
C GLN A 132 -5.20 5.05 -6.46
N LYS A 133 -4.95 4.65 -7.71
CA LYS A 133 -4.09 5.47 -8.59
C LYS A 133 -4.78 6.80 -8.83
N SER A 134 -3.98 7.86 -8.88
CA SER A 134 -4.48 9.17 -9.30
C SER A 134 -5.09 9.08 -10.69
N THR A 135 -6.27 9.63 -10.86
CA THR A 135 -6.90 9.81 -12.17
C THR A 135 -6.55 11.19 -12.73
N PRO A 136 -6.56 11.38 -14.05
CA PRO A 136 -6.47 12.72 -14.59
C PRO A 136 -7.60 13.61 -14.05
N VAL A 137 -7.32 14.89 -13.83
CA VAL A 137 -8.31 15.89 -13.46
C VAL A 137 -8.64 16.78 -14.65
N THR A 138 -9.83 17.36 -14.68
CA THR A 138 -10.18 18.36 -15.70
C THR A 138 -9.38 19.65 -15.49
N LYS A 139 -9.29 20.49 -16.53
CA LYS A 139 -8.57 21.78 -16.46
C LYS A 139 -9.08 22.69 -15.37
N ASP A 140 -10.33 22.54 -14.97
CA ASP A 140 -10.93 23.34 -13.90
C ASP A 140 -10.28 23.05 -12.53
N PHE A 141 -9.64 21.91 -12.35
CA PHE A 141 -8.91 21.58 -11.12
C PHE A 141 -7.41 21.83 -11.23
N GLU A 142 -6.85 21.85 -12.45
CA GLU A 142 -5.42 22.13 -12.63
C GLU A 142 -5.03 23.52 -12.15
N GLY A 143 -3.78 23.67 -11.71
CA GLY A 143 -3.17 24.94 -11.32
C GLY A 143 -3.01 25.08 -9.82
N THR A 144 -2.92 26.34 -9.37
CA THR A 144 -2.62 26.70 -7.99
C THR A 144 -3.86 27.21 -7.28
N TRP A 145 -4.05 26.71 -6.07
CA TRP A 145 -5.15 27.06 -5.19
C TRP A 145 -4.60 27.49 -3.84
N GLU A 146 -5.22 28.46 -3.20
CA GLU A 146 -4.85 28.93 -1.87
C GLU A 146 -6.03 28.79 -0.92
N GLY A 147 -5.74 28.36 0.30
CA GLY A 147 -6.73 28.15 1.34
C GLY A 147 -6.14 28.36 2.73
N ALA A 148 -6.99 28.32 3.72
CA ALA A 148 -6.59 28.46 5.10
C ALA A 148 -7.33 27.43 5.97
N LEU A 149 -6.58 26.72 6.79
CA LEU A 149 -7.07 25.71 7.72
C LEU A 149 -6.95 26.23 9.15
N ASP A 150 -8.05 26.27 9.89
CA ASP A 150 -8.00 26.54 11.33
C ASP A 150 -7.63 25.25 12.11
N VAL A 151 -6.55 25.34 12.85
CA VAL A 151 -6.08 24.27 13.75
C VAL A 151 -5.97 24.84 15.15
N ASN A 152 -6.97 24.57 15.98
CA ASN A 152 -7.04 25.01 17.38
C ASN A 152 -6.85 26.52 17.57
N GLY A 153 -7.49 27.32 16.72
CA GLY A 153 -7.41 28.80 16.76
C GLY A 153 -6.17 29.39 16.07
N THR A 154 -5.33 28.55 15.48
CA THR A 154 -4.21 28.99 14.62
C THR A 154 -4.57 28.74 13.17
N THR A 155 -4.54 29.81 12.38
CA THR A 155 -4.79 29.70 10.93
C THR A 155 -3.51 29.31 10.21
N LEU A 156 -3.54 28.18 9.49
CA LEU A 156 -2.47 27.71 8.62
C LEU A 156 -2.83 28.02 7.16
N ARG A 157 -2.03 28.81 6.48
CA ARG A 157 -2.17 29.05 5.03
C ARG A 157 -1.62 27.87 4.27
N LEU A 158 -2.41 27.42 3.31
CA LEU A 158 -2.11 26.27 2.48
C LEU A 158 -2.13 26.67 1.01
N ARG A 159 -1.24 26.09 0.23
CA ARG A 159 -1.25 26.17 -1.23
C ARG A 159 -1.31 24.78 -1.82
N LEU A 160 -2.36 24.51 -2.59
CA LEU A 160 -2.54 23.27 -3.31
C LEU A 160 -2.14 23.48 -4.78
N ILE A 161 -1.26 22.66 -5.30
CA ILE A 161 -0.83 22.69 -6.71
C ILE A 161 -1.22 21.36 -7.33
N LEU A 162 -1.99 21.40 -8.42
CA LEU A 162 -2.45 20.23 -9.16
C LEU A 162 -2.05 20.35 -10.63
N ALA A 163 -1.54 19.27 -11.19
CA ALA A 163 -1.19 19.17 -12.59
C ALA A 163 -1.50 17.76 -13.13
N ASN A 164 -1.89 17.65 -14.39
CA ASN A 164 -1.95 16.39 -15.06
C ASN A 164 -0.56 15.92 -15.52
N GLY A 165 -0.31 14.62 -15.37
CA GLY A 165 0.91 13.95 -15.80
C GLY A 165 0.59 12.54 -16.30
N SER A 166 1.60 11.77 -16.61
CA SER A 166 1.46 10.35 -16.91
C SER A 166 1.94 9.56 -15.67
N PRO A 167 1.14 8.67 -15.09
CA PRO A 167 -0.12 8.07 -15.56
C PRO A 167 -1.42 8.75 -15.08
N GLY A 168 -1.39 9.90 -14.41
CA GLY A 168 -2.57 10.58 -13.89
C GLY A 168 -2.21 11.94 -13.31
N ALA A 169 -3.13 12.57 -12.57
CA ALA A 169 -2.86 13.83 -11.89
C ALA A 169 -1.78 13.66 -10.81
N THR A 170 -0.96 14.68 -10.68
CA THR A 170 0.03 14.86 -9.61
C THR A 170 -0.27 16.14 -8.84
N GLY A 171 0.18 16.21 -7.60
CA GLY A 171 -0.01 17.42 -6.81
C GLY A 171 0.80 17.45 -5.54
N VAL A 172 0.89 18.65 -5.00
CA VAL A 172 1.54 18.93 -3.72
C VAL A 172 0.70 19.90 -2.92
N LEU A 173 0.62 19.67 -1.62
CA LEU A 173 0.07 20.62 -0.66
C LEU A 173 1.23 21.28 0.07
N VAL A 174 1.33 22.59 -0.02
CA VAL A 174 2.37 23.38 0.65
C VAL A 174 1.78 24.04 1.90
N SER A 175 2.36 23.78 3.04
CA SER A 175 2.04 24.48 4.28
C SER A 175 2.91 25.72 4.41
N ILE A 176 2.35 26.87 4.06
CA ILE A 176 3.11 28.14 3.92
C ILE A 176 3.67 28.57 5.28
N ASP A 177 2.85 28.55 6.33
CA ASP A 177 3.23 29.01 7.66
C ASP A 177 4.13 28.02 8.42
N GLN A 178 4.30 26.81 7.87
CA GLN A 178 5.23 25.81 8.36
C GLN A 178 6.49 25.72 7.50
N ASN A 179 7.06 26.88 7.18
CA ASN A 179 8.31 26.99 6.42
C ASN A 179 8.23 26.47 4.97
N ASN A 180 7.06 26.61 4.34
CA ASN A 180 6.76 26.11 3.00
C ASN A 180 7.01 24.58 2.84
N VAL A 181 6.70 23.81 3.87
CA VAL A 181 6.81 22.35 3.79
C VAL A 181 5.91 21.82 2.68
N GLU A 182 6.51 21.11 1.75
CA GLU A 182 5.81 20.42 0.65
C GLU A 182 5.39 19.03 1.06
N ILE A 183 4.10 18.75 0.96
CA ILE A 183 3.49 17.47 1.31
C ILE A 183 2.96 16.84 0.02
N PRO A 184 3.59 15.77 -0.48
CA PRO A 184 3.16 15.13 -1.72
C PRO A 184 1.78 14.50 -1.55
N ILE A 185 0.92 14.66 -2.56
CA ILE A 185 -0.39 14.03 -2.61
C ILE A 185 -0.23 12.63 -3.16
N SER A 186 -0.58 11.63 -2.36
CA SER A 186 -0.41 10.22 -2.71
C SER A 186 -1.45 9.74 -3.72
N THR A 187 -2.67 10.30 -3.66
CA THR A 187 -3.76 9.92 -4.55
C THR A 187 -4.67 11.12 -4.82
N ILE A 188 -5.01 11.32 -6.08
CA ILE A 188 -5.94 12.35 -6.55
C ILE A 188 -7.03 11.63 -7.35
N THR A 189 -8.27 11.77 -6.93
CA THR A 189 -9.42 11.26 -7.69
C THR A 189 -10.43 12.35 -7.89
N GLN A 190 -10.93 12.46 -9.13
CA GLN A 190 -12.02 13.36 -9.49
C GLN A 190 -13.23 12.53 -9.91
N ASP A 191 -14.41 12.92 -9.43
CA ASP A 191 -15.70 12.47 -9.88
C ASP A 191 -16.60 13.68 -10.09
N ASN A 192 -16.84 14.04 -11.35
CA ASN A 192 -17.52 15.27 -11.74
C ASN A 192 -16.90 16.51 -11.08
N ALA A 193 -17.65 17.26 -10.27
CA ALA A 193 -17.19 18.41 -9.53
C ALA A 193 -16.47 18.06 -8.20
N ARG A 194 -16.46 16.78 -7.81
CA ARG A 194 -15.87 16.33 -6.54
C ARG A 194 -14.41 15.95 -6.72
N LEU A 195 -13.56 16.43 -5.82
CA LEU A 195 -12.14 16.11 -5.75
C LEU A 195 -11.81 15.49 -4.40
N LYS A 196 -11.17 14.32 -4.43
CA LYS A 196 -10.62 13.70 -3.23
C LYS A 196 -9.11 13.60 -3.34
N LEU A 197 -8.42 14.06 -2.30
CA LEU A 197 -6.97 14.03 -2.16
C LEU A 197 -6.60 13.19 -0.94
N ILE A 198 -5.61 12.30 -1.09
CA ILE A 198 -5.03 11.51 0.01
C ILE A 198 -3.56 11.90 0.17
N LEU A 199 -3.16 12.22 1.38
CA LEU A 199 -1.80 12.58 1.76
C LEU A 199 -1.29 11.57 2.80
N SER A 200 -0.86 10.41 2.34
CA SER A 200 -0.53 9.26 3.19
C SER A 200 0.59 9.56 4.19
N THR A 201 1.54 10.42 3.83
CA THR A 201 2.68 10.80 4.67
C THR A 201 2.29 11.44 5.99
N ILE A 202 1.12 12.10 6.02
CA ILE A 202 0.61 12.79 7.21
C ILE A 202 -0.74 12.24 7.67
N SER A 203 -1.19 11.11 7.10
CA SER A 203 -2.52 10.54 7.33
C SER A 203 -3.64 11.57 7.12
N GLY A 204 -3.44 12.45 6.12
CA GLY A 204 -4.35 13.53 5.75
C GLY A 204 -5.21 13.18 4.54
N ALA A 205 -6.42 13.73 4.49
CA ALA A 205 -7.27 13.67 3.32
C ALA A 205 -8.09 14.96 3.18
N PHE A 206 -8.36 15.33 1.93
CA PHE A 206 -9.32 16.37 1.59
C PHE A 206 -10.39 15.78 0.69
N ASP A 207 -11.63 16.11 0.95
CA ASP A 207 -12.79 15.73 0.14
C ASP A 207 -13.66 16.96 -0.06
N GLY A 208 -13.71 17.48 -1.28
CA GLY A 208 -14.39 18.74 -1.59
C GLY A 208 -15.02 18.79 -2.97
N GLU A 209 -15.83 19.78 -3.19
CA GLU A 209 -16.54 20.03 -4.43
C GLU A 209 -16.20 21.41 -5.00
N LEU A 210 -15.96 21.44 -6.31
CA LEU A 210 -15.74 22.69 -7.05
C LEU A 210 -17.07 23.32 -7.42
N LYS A 211 -17.35 24.48 -6.87
CA LYS A 211 -18.53 25.26 -7.15
C LYS A 211 -18.21 26.74 -7.19
N ASP A 212 -18.71 27.47 -8.17
CA ASP A 212 -18.54 28.92 -8.33
C ASP A 212 -17.07 29.39 -8.23
N GLY A 213 -16.12 28.55 -8.70
CA GLY A 213 -14.68 28.85 -8.68
C GLY A 213 -13.99 28.60 -7.34
N GLU A 214 -14.70 28.08 -6.34
CA GLU A 214 -14.15 27.69 -5.05
C GLU A 214 -14.21 26.15 -4.90
N LEU A 215 -13.15 25.59 -4.37
CA LEU A 215 -13.08 24.16 -4.01
C LEU A 215 -13.30 24.04 -2.50
N ALA A 216 -14.56 23.81 -2.11
CA ALA A 216 -14.98 23.75 -0.73
C ALA A 216 -15.16 22.31 -0.26
N GLY A 217 -14.65 21.97 0.91
CA GLY A 217 -14.71 20.61 1.40
C GLY A 217 -14.28 20.45 2.86
N THR A 218 -13.92 19.23 3.19
CA THR A 218 -13.49 18.83 4.53
C THR A 218 -12.07 18.30 4.47
N TRP A 219 -11.21 18.85 5.32
CA TRP A 219 -9.90 18.29 5.65
C TRP A 219 -10.03 17.34 6.84
N THR A 220 -9.43 16.16 6.72
CA THR A 220 -9.33 15.20 7.82
C THR A 220 -7.89 14.81 8.05
N GLN A 221 -7.46 14.70 9.31
CA GLN A 221 -6.13 14.21 9.68
C GLN A 221 -6.20 13.55 11.06
N GLY A 222 -6.01 12.24 11.10
CA GLY A 222 -6.27 11.46 12.31
C GLY A 222 -7.71 11.66 12.80
N PRO A 223 -7.93 12.05 14.08
CA PRO A 223 -9.26 12.34 14.62
C PRO A 223 -9.80 13.72 14.25
N MET A 224 -8.97 14.59 13.67
CA MET A 224 -9.35 15.95 13.31
C MET A 224 -10.14 15.98 12.00
N SER A 225 -11.24 16.73 12.00
CA SER A 225 -12.03 17.05 10.81
C SER A 225 -12.38 18.54 10.84
N ARG A 226 -12.07 19.26 9.76
CA ARG A 226 -12.25 20.71 9.65
C ARG A 226 -12.71 21.11 8.26
N PRO A 227 -13.56 22.13 8.11
CA PRO A 227 -13.86 22.73 6.81
C PRO A 227 -12.60 23.38 6.24
N LEU A 228 -12.43 23.25 4.92
CA LEU A 228 -11.35 23.87 4.17
C LEU A 228 -11.87 24.30 2.81
N VAL A 229 -11.62 25.55 2.47
CA VAL A 229 -11.99 26.12 1.18
C VAL A 229 -10.71 26.61 0.49
N PHE A 230 -10.52 26.16 -0.74
CA PHE A 230 -9.48 26.64 -1.63
C PHE A 230 -10.08 27.56 -2.69
N LYS A 231 -9.40 28.68 -2.96
CA LYS A 231 -9.69 29.61 -4.04
C LYS A 231 -8.56 29.62 -5.04
N ARG A 232 -8.84 29.91 -6.28
CA ARG A 232 -7.80 30.06 -7.28
C ARG A 232 -6.79 31.12 -6.83
N ALA A 233 -5.50 30.80 -6.89
CA ALA A 233 -4.47 31.78 -6.68
C ALA A 233 -4.54 32.86 -7.77
N ALA A 234 -4.38 34.11 -7.40
CA ALA A 234 -4.24 35.21 -8.35
C ALA A 234 -3.00 34.97 -9.24
N LYS A 235 -3.15 35.23 -10.54
CA LYS A 235 -2.03 35.16 -11.50
C LYS A 235 -1.02 36.25 -11.25
#